data_e14edfa20a273a8d491caf64b3a7388c
#
_entry.id   e14edfa20a273a8d491caf64b3a7388c
#
_cell.length_a   1.000
_cell.length_b   1.000
_cell.length_c   1.000
_cell.angle_alpha   90.00
_cell.angle_beta   90.00
_cell.angle_gamma   90.00
#
_symmetry.space_group_name_H-M   'P 1'
#
loop_
_entity.id
_entity.type
_entity.pdbx_description
1 polymer ?
#
loop_
_entity_poly.entity_id
_entity_poly.type
_entity_poly.pdbx_seq_one_letter_code
_entity_poly.pdbx_strand_id
1 'polypeptide(L)'
;MDLQNLYSSEAESAILASFIIDENTRHLIETLKPTDFYDPVNRKVFEAIRSLYRANRPIDLLTIHETSKVDMARLTAYEVPTSALTEHHIGILKDKAARRELMAAQQKISRLLHEDLSCVELKNEALKILDSIDAGSRQVDGSLRAVLIATFDELQRDDIAYKSGIDELDKRTGGFHKGEMTCIAARPGRGKTALALQIAQGMAWRGLTVLIVSREMSKVQLGKRMLASNARIDGFKLRSNDLDTGSWSKIKKQMDRLCNLPIVIDTESTTVPEVRARIRREKADVAIVDYLQLLRPTKKEQSREREIAEMSRELKSIALDFDMPVVTLSQLTRNAEGKRPTMADLRESGAIEQDSDCILFLHKPSNDEIGKAIEHRKLDKDFIDEVKRNGWDLLEFIVGKQRNGATGLFYLVYENKFLNFIGILE
;
A
#
# COMPACT_ATOMS: atom_id res chain seq x y z
N MET A 1 32.24 18.03 12.94
CA MET A 1 30.80 17.95 12.69
C MET A 1 30.15 18.91 13.67
N ASP A 2 29.41 19.88 13.18
CA ASP A 2 28.89 20.98 14.00
C ASP A 2 27.73 20.46 14.86
N LEU A 3 27.98 20.31 16.16
CA LEU A 3 26.99 19.78 17.12
C LEU A 3 25.73 20.67 17.19
N GLN A 4 25.83 21.94 16.82
CA GLN A 4 24.72 22.91 16.77
C GLN A 4 23.59 22.48 15.81
N ASN A 5 23.88 21.57 14.86
CA ASN A 5 22.87 21.04 13.95
C ASN A 5 22.00 19.92 14.56
N LEU A 6 22.33 19.42 15.75
CA LEU A 6 21.68 18.26 16.35
C LEU A 6 20.76 18.60 17.52
N TYR A 7 20.84 19.81 18.08
CA TYR A 7 19.97 20.26 19.18
C TYR A 7 19.77 21.78 19.13
N SER A 8 18.80 22.28 19.85
CA SER A 8 18.59 23.70 20.14
C SER A 8 18.13 23.84 21.59
N SER A 9 19.04 24.33 22.40
CA SER A 9 18.80 24.59 23.84
C SER A 9 17.71 25.63 24.04
N GLU A 10 17.67 26.63 23.16
CA GLU A 10 16.67 27.70 23.17
C GLU A 10 15.28 27.17 22.88
N ALA A 11 15.14 26.32 21.84
CA ALA A 11 13.84 25.73 21.48
C ALA A 11 13.32 24.80 22.59
N GLU A 12 14.21 23.97 23.17
CA GLU A 12 13.83 23.09 24.29
C GLU A 12 13.33 23.88 25.48
N SER A 13 14.07 24.93 25.89
CA SER A 13 13.73 25.80 27.02
C SER A 13 12.42 26.55 26.78
N ALA A 14 12.24 27.10 25.56
CA ALA A 14 11.03 27.84 25.19
C ALA A 14 9.77 26.95 25.22
N ILE A 15 9.87 25.70 24.77
CA ILE A 15 8.76 24.73 24.79
C ILE A 15 8.37 24.40 26.22
N LEU A 16 9.35 24.06 27.08
CA LEU A 16 9.09 23.70 28.46
C LEU A 16 8.49 24.88 29.23
N ALA A 17 9.02 26.08 29.02
CA ALA A 17 8.48 27.28 29.61
C ALA A 17 7.04 27.55 29.18
N SER A 18 6.73 27.38 27.89
CA SER A 18 5.37 27.54 27.36
C SER A 18 4.39 26.60 28.05
N PHE A 19 4.73 25.33 28.24
CA PHE A 19 3.86 24.35 28.92
C PHE A 19 3.62 24.66 30.39
N ILE A 20 4.60 25.34 31.05
CA ILE A 20 4.47 25.75 32.44
C ILE A 20 3.53 26.94 32.58
N ILE A 21 3.70 27.95 31.67
CA ILE A 21 3.06 29.28 31.83
C ILE A 21 1.71 29.36 31.14
N ASP A 22 1.57 28.74 29.95
CA ASP A 22 0.38 28.87 29.12
C ASP A 22 -0.39 27.56 28.99
N GLU A 23 -1.55 27.50 29.61
CA GLU A 23 -2.44 26.33 29.59
C GLU A 23 -2.92 25.97 28.18
N ASN A 24 -3.05 26.97 27.28
CA ASN A 24 -3.51 26.74 25.93
C ASN A 24 -2.50 25.94 25.08
N THR A 25 -1.24 25.90 25.47
CA THR A 25 -0.19 25.11 24.76
C THR A 25 -0.13 23.65 25.21
N ARG A 26 -0.75 23.31 26.34
CA ARG A 26 -0.64 21.97 26.98
C ARG A 26 -1.19 20.84 26.13
N HIS A 27 -2.10 21.11 25.20
CA HIS A 27 -2.59 20.12 24.25
C HIS A 27 -1.47 19.60 23.31
N LEU A 28 -0.38 20.35 23.13
CA LEU A 28 0.76 19.96 22.31
C LEU A 28 1.72 18.99 23.03
N ILE A 29 1.58 18.78 24.36
CA ILE A 29 2.44 17.87 25.15
C ILE A 29 2.44 16.46 24.56
N GLU A 30 1.29 15.95 24.15
CA GLU A 30 1.17 14.60 23.59
C GLU A 30 1.76 14.46 22.18
N THR A 31 2.07 15.56 21.51
CA THR A 31 2.73 15.54 20.19
C THR A 31 4.23 15.30 20.26
N LEU A 32 4.81 15.32 21.47
CA LEU A 32 6.23 15.20 21.75
C LEU A 32 6.57 13.92 22.49
N LYS A 33 7.77 13.42 22.24
CA LYS A 33 8.38 12.29 22.93
C LYS A 33 9.52 12.80 23.84
N PRO A 34 9.81 12.16 24.98
CA PRO A 34 10.97 12.50 25.80
C PRO A 34 12.30 12.47 25.01
N THR A 35 12.38 11.56 24.02
CA THR A 35 13.55 11.41 23.15
C THR A 35 13.77 12.59 22.19
N ASP A 36 12.75 13.44 22.00
CA ASP A 36 12.88 14.65 21.19
C ASP A 36 13.81 15.67 21.85
N PHE A 37 13.89 15.65 23.19
CA PHE A 37 14.75 16.52 23.95
C PHE A 37 16.18 15.94 24.02
N TYR A 38 17.17 16.75 23.66
CA TYR A 38 18.59 16.38 23.70
C TYR A 38 19.17 16.49 25.10
N ASP A 39 18.89 17.60 25.81
CA ASP A 39 19.37 17.83 27.18
C ASP A 39 18.70 16.83 28.13
N PRO A 40 19.47 16.01 28.88
CA PRO A 40 18.91 15.05 29.82
C PRO A 40 18.07 15.69 30.93
N VAL A 41 18.37 16.94 31.32
CA VAL A 41 17.60 17.68 32.32
C VAL A 41 16.27 18.11 31.74
N ASN A 42 16.26 18.70 30.55
CA ASN A 42 15.04 19.09 29.84
C ASN A 42 14.13 17.88 29.57
N ARG A 43 14.73 16.74 29.23
CA ARG A 43 13.98 15.46 29.08
C ARG A 43 13.27 15.07 30.36
N LYS A 44 13.94 15.10 31.52
CA LYS A 44 13.32 14.78 32.81
C LYS A 44 12.22 15.77 33.19
N VAL A 45 12.41 17.06 32.89
CA VAL A 45 11.38 18.08 33.10
C VAL A 45 10.17 17.80 32.21
N PHE A 46 10.37 17.48 30.95
CA PHE A 46 9.28 17.14 30.03
C PHE A 46 8.54 15.86 30.49
N GLU A 47 9.25 14.83 30.91
CA GLU A 47 8.64 13.61 31.45
C GLU A 47 7.74 13.91 32.67
N ALA A 48 8.18 14.79 33.55
CA ALA A 48 7.39 15.23 34.69
C ALA A 48 6.14 16.01 34.26
N ILE A 49 6.30 16.99 33.36
CA ILE A 49 5.19 17.76 32.78
C ILE A 49 4.16 16.81 32.14
N ARG A 50 4.59 15.87 31.31
CA ARG A 50 3.73 14.90 30.63
C ARG A 50 3.01 13.98 31.62
N SER A 51 3.69 13.55 32.69
CA SER A 51 3.09 12.74 33.77
C SER A 51 2.02 13.52 34.53
N LEU A 52 2.29 14.76 34.89
CA LEU A 52 1.33 15.65 35.55
C LEU A 52 0.10 15.93 34.66
N TYR A 53 0.33 16.19 33.37
CA TYR A 53 -0.72 16.42 32.38
C TYR A 53 -1.66 15.20 32.27
N ARG A 54 -1.09 14.01 32.13
CA ARG A 54 -1.86 12.75 32.04
C ARG A 54 -2.62 12.41 33.33
N ALA A 55 -2.06 12.81 34.48
CA ALA A 55 -2.69 12.64 35.78
C ALA A 55 -3.73 13.74 36.11
N ASN A 56 -3.94 14.69 35.17
CA ASN A 56 -4.78 15.88 35.38
C ASN A 56 -4.42 16.66 36.66
N ARG A 57 -3.11 16.77 36.96
CA ARG A 57 -2.56 17.50 38.11
C ARG A 57 -2.06 18.88 37.65
N PRO A 58 -2.00 19.86 38.57
CA PRO A 58 -1.43 21.17 38.28
C PRO A 58 -0.01 21.07 37.72
N ILE A 59 0.29 21.86 36.69
CA ILE A 59 1.62 21.99 36.11
C ILE A 59 2.16 23.36 36.47
N ASP A 60 2.99 23.38 37.50
CA ASP A 60 3.70 24.54 38.00
C ASP A 60 5.12 24.16 38.44
N LEU A 61 5.95 25.16 38.75
CA LEU A 61 7.35 24.95 39.11
C LEU A 61 7.53 24.02 40.29
N LEU A 62 6.65 24.10 41.30
CA LEU A 62 6.75 23.30 42.52
C LEU A 62 6.42 21.82 42.25
N THR A 63 5.32 21.55 41.55
CA THR A 63 4.88 20.18 41.24
C THR A 63 5.87 19.50 40.27
N ILE A 64 6.47 20.28 39.34
CA ILE A 64 7.52 19.78 38.47
C ILE A 64 8.80 19.48 39.26
N HIS A 65 9.21 20.36 40.17
CA HIS A 65 10.37 20.11 41.00
C HIS A 65 10.21 18.84 41.83
N GLU A 66 9.04 18.67 42.48
CA GLU A 66 8.72 17.48 43.26
C GLU A 66 8.77 16.18 42.44
N THR A 67 8.25 16.25 41.22
CA THR A 67 8.13 15.08 40.31
C THR A 67 9.46 14.74 39.62
N SER A 68 10.17 15.74 39.07
CA SER A 68 11.40 15.57 38.31
C SER A 68 12.66 15.48 39.14
N LYS A 69 12.63 16.03 40.38
CA LYS A 69 13.78 16.26 41.27
C LYS A 69 14.86 17.16 40.60
N VAL A 70 14.48 17.96 39.63
CA VAL A 70 15.35 18.97 38.99
C VAL A 70 15.37 20.22 39.86
N ASP A 71 16.55 20.85 40.01
CA ASP A 71 16.73 22.03 40.84
C ASP A 71 15.81 23.18 40.41
N MET A 72 15.21 23.86 41.38
CA MET A 72 14.32 25.00 41.17
C MET A 72 15.04 26.14 40.41
N ALA A 73 16.31 26.38 40.68
CA ALA A 73 17.09 27.39 39.97
C ALA A 73 17.15 27.12 38.46
N ARG A 74 17.19 25.84 38.05
CA ARG A 74 17.16 25.45 36.63
C ARG A 74 15.79 25.65 36.03
N LEU A 75 14.71 25.34 36.77
CA LEU A 75 13.33 25.48 36.32
C LEU A 75 12.93 26.96 36.17
N THR A 76 13.43 27.86 37.01
CA THR A 76 13.19 29.30 36.92
C THR A 76 13.99 29.99 35.80
N ALA A 77 15.00 29.32 35.27
CA ALA A 77 15.82 29.84 34.18
C ALA A 77 15.19 29.65 32.80
N TYR A 78 14.05 28.97 32.68
CA TYR A 78 13.34 28.86 31.42
C TYR A 78 12.69 30.18 31.03
N GLU A 79 13.12 30.75 29.90
CA GLU A 79 12.57 31.99 29.36
C GLU A 79 11.53 31.70 28.29
N VAL A 80 10.41 32.43 28.30
CA VAL A 80 9.37 32.35 27.26
C VAL A 80 9.47 33.58 26.38
N PRO A 81 9.94 33.45 25.15
CA PRO A 81 9.90 34.59 24.21
C PRO A 81 8.46 35.00 23.89
N THR A 82 7.61 34.01 23.58
CA THR A 82 6.13 34.12 23.43
C THR A 82 5.56 32.73 23.20
N SER A 83 4.44 32.40 23.86
CA SER A 83 3.74 31.12 23.68
C SER A 83 3.16 30.94 22.27
N ALA A 84 2.93 32.03 21.54
CA ALA A 84 2.45 32.02 20.16
C ALA A 84 3.40 31.28 19.16
N LEU A 85 4.68 31.14 19.54
CA LEU A 85 5.70 30.44 18.70
C LEU A 85 5.96 29.00 19.14
N THR A 86 5.18 28.45 20.07
CA THR A 86 5.43 27.09 20.60
C THR A 86 5.40 26.03 19.51
N GLU A 87 4.43 26.08 18.57
CA GLU A 87 4.37 25.14 17.45
C GLU A 87 5.59 25.24 16.55
N HIS A 88 6.09 26.45 16.30
CA HIS A 88 7.32 26.67 15.53
C HIS A 88 8.53 26.06 16.23
N HIS A 89 8.68 26.27 17.54
CA HIS A 89 9.75 25.67 18.33
C HIS A 89 9.67 24.15 18.36
N ILE A 90 8.46 23.56 18.43
CA ILE A 90 8.23 22.12 18.31
C ILE A 90 8.72 21.61 16.94
N GLY A 91 8.48 22.36 15.87
CA GLY A 91 9.00 22.02 14.54
C GLY A 91 10.53 21.95 14.52
N ILE A 92 11.22 22.93 15.13
CA ILE A 92 12.67 22.93 15.27
C ILE A 92 13.15 21.73 16.10
N LEU A 93 12.51 21.45 17.22
CA LEU A 93 12.84 20.33 18.09
C LEU A 93 12.75 18.99 17.36
N LYS A 94 11.66 18.76 16.63
CA LYS A 94 11.44 17.54 15.84
C LYS A 94 12.44 17.37 14.69
N ASP A 95 12.80 18.46 13.99
CA ASP A 95 13.85 18.40 12.95
C ASP A 95 15.20 17.96 13.57
N LYS A 96 15.56 18.54 14.72
CA LYS A 96 16.79 18.16 15.42
C LYS A 96 16.76 16.72 15.92
N ALA A 97 15.61 16.24 16.43
CA ALA A 97 15.42 14.87 16.86
C ALA A 97 15.55 13.89 15.67
N ALA A 98 14.92 14.17 14.54
CA ALA A 98 15.04 13.38 13.31
C ALA A 98 16.49 13.29 12.80
N ARG A 99 17.26 14.38 12.89
CA ARG A 99 18.69 14.37 12.54
C ARG A 99 19.51 13.46 13.45
N ARG A 100 19.20 13.42 14.75
CA ARG A 100 19.84 12.49 15.70
C ARG A 100 19.52 11.04 15.39
N GLU A 101 18.25 10.74 15.05
CA GLU A 101 17.83 9.40 14.65
C GLU A 101 18.53 8.94 13.37
N LEU A 102 18.64 9.82 12.35
CA LEU A 102 19.39 9.55 11.13
C LEU A 102 20.88 9.27 11.40
N MET A 103 21.48 10.02 12.32
CA MET A 103 22.88 9.80 12.71
C MET A 103 23.07 8.46 13.43
N ALA A 104 22.13 8.11 14.32
CA ALA A 104 22.15 6.80 14.97
C ALA A 104 21.95 5.65 13.98
N ALA A 105 21.09 5.83 12.97
CA ALA A 105 20.88 4.88 11.88
C ALA A 105 22.15 4.71 11.03
N GLN A 106 22.83 5.82 10.68
CA GLN A 106 24.10 5.75 9.99
C GLN A 106 25.13 4.90 10.74
N GLN A 107 25.23 5.08 12.07
CA GLN A 107 26.15 4.28 12.89
C GLN A 107 25.77 2.79 12.89
N LYS A 108 24.47 2.47 12.97
CA LYS A 108 23.99 1.09 12.89
C LYS A 108 24.31 0.47 11.53
N ILE A 109 24.03 1.20 10.43
CA ILE A 109 24.34 0.74 9.07
C ILE A 109 25.86 0.54 8.90
N SER A 110 26.67 1.45 9.44
CA SER A 110 28.13 1.31 9.40
C SER A 110 28.62 0.05 10.12
N ARG A 111 27.98 -0.35 11.20
CA ARG A 111 28.32 -1.61 11.90
C ARG A 111 27.96 -2.85 11.09
N LEU A 112 26.84 -2.84 10.37
CA LEU A 112 26.45 -3.95 9.51
C LEU A 112 27.49 -4.27 8.42
N LEU A 113 28.28 -3.26 7.97
CA LEU A 113 29.35 -3.49 6.99
C LEU A 113 30.49 -4.38 7.50
N HIS A 114 30.57 -4.58 8.81
CA HIS A 114 31.56 -5.45 9.45
C HIS A 114 31.02 -6.85 9.80
N GLU A 115 29.74 -7.12 9.49
CA GLU A 115 29.10 -8.43 9.67
C GLU A 115 29.26 -9.27 8.39
N ASP A 116 29.30 -10.59 8.55
CA ASP A 116 29.43 -11.53 7.42
C ASP A 116 28.06 -11.75 6.73
N LEU A 117 27.58 -10.67 6.11
CA LEU A 117 26.30 -10.63 5.39
C LEU A 117 26.56 -10.43 3.89
N SER A 118 25.73 -11.03 3.05
CA SER A 118 25.73 -10.73 1.62
C SER A 118 25.31 -9.29 1.33
N CYS A 119 25.74 -8.72 0.20
CA CYS A 119 25.33 -7.36 -0.20
C CYS A 119 23.81 -7.16 -0.24
N VAL A 120 23.05 -8.19 -0.55
CA VAL A 120 21.59 -8.16 -0.60
C VAL A 120 21.02 -8.06 0.82
N GLU A 121 21.52 -8.85 1.74
CA GLU A 121 21.12 -8.82 3.15
C GLU A 121 21.49 -7.49 3.81
N LEU A 122 22.71 -7.01 3.58
CA LEU A 122 23.16 -5.68 4.04
C LEU A 122 22.22 -4.57 3.58
N LYS A 123 21.86 -4.57 2.29
CA LYS A 123 20.93 -3.58 1.73
C LYS A 123 19.56 -3.65 2.40
N ASN A 124 19.03 -4.85 2.61
CA ASN A 124 17.72 -5.06 3.22
C ASN A 124 17.70 -4.63 4.69
N GLU A 125 18.74 -4.95 5.46
CA GLU A 125 18.84 -4.52 6.85
C GLU A 125 19.05 -2.98 6.96
N ALA A 126 19.83 -2.37 6.06
CA ALA A 126 19.96 -0.93 6.00
C ALA A 126 18.63 -0.23 5.69
N LEU A 127 17.83 -0.77 4.76
CA LEU A 127 16.50 -0.24 4.46
C LEU A 127 15.56 -0.34 5.67
N LYS A 128 15.56 -1.45 6.41
CA LYS A 128 14.78 -1.59 7.65
C LYS A 128 15.15 -0.57 8.70
N ILE A 129 16.46 -0.31 8.88
CA ILE A 129 16.94 0.72 9.82
C ILE A 129 16.45 2.10 9.40
N LEU A 130 16.52 2.43 8.11
CA LEU A 130 16.04 3.72 7.60
C LEU A 130 14.50 3.85 7.71
N ASP A 131 13.77 2.79 7.44
CA ASP A 131 12.31 2.77 7.56
C ASP A 131 11.81 2.87 9.01
N SER A 132 12.64 2.48 9.99
CA SER A 132 12.34 2.64 11.42
C SER A 132 12.46 4.09 11.92
N ILE A 133 13.04 4.99 11.11
CA ILE A 133 13.17 6.41 11.47
C ILE A 133 11.84 7.10 11.23
N ASP A 134 11.24 7.57 12.31
CA ASP A 134 10.03 8.37 12.26
C ASP A 134 10.36 9.80 11.81
N ALA A 135 10.52 9.99 10.50
CA ALA A 135 10.83 11.28 9.91
C ALA A 135 9.62 12.25 9.94
N GLY A 136 9.03 12.41 11.12
CA GLY A 136 7.97 13.40 11.32
C GLY A 136 6.63 13.02 10.68
N SER A 137 6.34 11.72 10.54
CA SER A 137 4.98 11.28 10.25
C SER A 137 4.07 11.87 11.33
N ARG A 138 3.06 12.61 10.92
CA ARG A 138 2.00 13.12 11.81
C ARG A 138 1.54 11.95 12.67
N GLN A 139 1.88 11.94 13.97
CA GLN A 139 1.16 11.10 14.90
C GLN A 139 -0.29 11.57 14.82
N VAL A 140 -1.11 10.83 14.09
CA VAL A 140 -2.55 11.02 14.14
C VAL A 140 -2.91 10.81 15.61
N ASP A 141 -3.47 11.83 16.24
CA ASP A 141 -4.02 11.69 17.59
C ASP A 141 -4.95 10.48 17.55
N GLY A 142 -4.56 9.39 18.24
CA GLY A 142 -5.31 8.14 18.26
C GLY A 142 -6.56 8.20 19.15
N SER A 143 -6.93 9.39 19.64
CA SER A 143 -8.19 9.55 20.38
C SER A 143 -9.37 9.23 19.45
N LEU A 144 -10.40 8.57 19.99
CA LEU A 144 -11.62 8.25 19.24
C LEU A 144 -12.20 9.50 18.56
N ARG A 145 -12.11 10.66 19.22
CA ARG A 145 -12.58 11.93 18.67
C ARG A 145 -11.84 12.30 17.38
N ALA A 146 -10.51 12.25 17.39
CA ALA A 146 -9.69 12.58 16.23
C ALA A 146 -9.92 11.58 15.09
N VAL A 147 -10.02 10.30 15.42
CA VAL A 147 -10.34 9.23 14.45
C VAL A 147 -11.71 9.48 13.81
N LEU A 148 -12.74 9.79 14.61
CA LEU A 148 -14.09 10.04 14.08
C LEU A 148 -14.15 11.31 13.21
N ILE A 149 -13.42 12.37 13.56
CA ILE A 149 -13.35 13.59 12.73
C ILE A 149 -12.66 13.23 11.39
N ALA A 150 -11.52 12.55 11.42
CA ALA A 150 -10.82 12.14 10.20
C ALA A 150 -11.68 11.22 9.32
N THR A 151 -12.40 10.28 9.94
CA THR A 151 -13.35 9.39 9.24
C THR A 151 -14.49 10.19 8.60
N PHE A 152 -15.04 11.17 9.32
CA PHE A 152 -16.11 12.03 8.79
C PHE A 152 -15.64 12.86 7.59
N ASP A 153 -14.43 13.43 7.68
CA ASP A 153 -13.81 14.18 6.58
C ASP A 153 -13.54 13.27 5.37
N GLU A 154 -13.17 12.02 5.61
CA GLU A 154 -12.99 11.03 4.54
C GLU A 154 -14.32 10.67 3.87
N LEU A 155 -15.39 10.44 4.65
CA LEU A 155 -16.73 10.13 4.14
C LEU A 155 -17.35 11.25 3.30
N GLN A 156 -16.88 12.51 3.46
CA GLN A 156 -17.31 13.63 2.63
C GLN A 156 -16.59 13.71 1.28
N ARG A 157 -15.56 12.90 1.05
CA ARG A 157 -14.84 12.86 -0.22
C ARG A 157 -15.50 11.85 -1.14
N ASP A 158 -15.71 12.25 -2.39
CA ASP A 158 -16.30 11.37 -3.42
C ASP A 158 -15.38 10.19 -3.83
N ASP A 159 -14.09 10.21 -3.43
CA ASP A 159 -13.05 9.24 -3.82
C ASP A 159 -12.58 8.35 -2.65
N ILE A 160 -13.52 7.66 -1.99
CA ILE A 160 -13.19 6.72 -0.90
C ILE A 160 -12.50 5.45 -1.42
N ALA A 161 -12.76 5.06 -2.67
CA ALA A 161 -12.23 3.85 -3.26
C ALA A 161 -11.66 4.08 -4.67
N TYR A 162 -10.54 3.44 -4.97
CA TYR A 162 -9.93 3.49 -6.29
C TYR A 162 -10.66 2.55 -7.24
N LYS A 163 -11.30 3.11 -8.26
CA LYS A 163 -12.10 2.36 -9.23
C LYS A 163 -11.23 1.71 -10.30
N SER A 164 -11.51 0.44 -10.60
CA SER A 164 -10.81 -0.35 -11.63
C SER A 164 -11.12 0.10 -13.06
N GLY A 165 -12.26 0.74 -13.26
CA GLY A 165 -12.80 1.03 -14.59
C GLY A 165 -13.55 -0.15 -15.22
N ILE A 166 -13.80 -1.22 -14.46
CA ILE A 166 -14.67 -2.33 -14.79
C ILE A 166 -15.88 -2.23 -13.87
N ASP A 167 -16.97 -1.66 -14.39
CA ASP A 167 -18.12 -1.23 -13.58
C ASP A 167 -18.70 -2.35 -12.71
N GLU A 168 -18.81 -3.57 -13.25
CA GLU A 168 -19.36 -4.69 -12.48
C GLU A 168 -18.42 -5.13 -11.35
N LEU A 169 -17.11 -5.10 -11.57
CA LEU A 169 -16.13 -5.35 -10.52
C LEU A 169 -16.24 -4.27 -9.41
N ASP A 170 -16.29 -3.00 -9.83
CA ASP A 170 -16.37 -1.86 -8.90
C ASP A 170 -17.68 -1.83 -8.12
N LYS A 171 -18.82 -2.23 -8.72
CA LYS A 171 -20.11 -2.38 -8.03
C LYS A 171 -20.07 -3.47 -6.97
N ARG A 172 -19.44 -4.61 -7.27
CA ARG A 172 -19.39 -5.78 -6.38
C ARG A 172 -18.39 -5.68 -5.25
N THR A 173 -17.26 -5.04 -5.51
CA THR A 173 -16.19 -4.93 -4.50
C THR A 173 -16.20 -3.59 -3.76
N GLY A 174 -16.90 -2.60 -4.25
CA GLY A 174 -16.79 -1.21 -3.80
C GLY A 174 -15.58 -0.48 -4.40
N GLY A 175 -14.73 -1.17 -5.18
CA GLY A 175 -13.44 -0.69 -5.66
C GLY A 175 -12.28 -1.20 -4.80
N PHE A 176 -11.14 -0.51 -4.87
CA PHE A 176 -9.92 -0.85 -4.12
C PHE A 176 -9.66 0.23 -3.07
N HIS A 177 -9.54 -0.17 -1.81
CA HIS A 177 -9.46 0.76 -0.70
C HIS A 177 -8.03 0.90 -0.20
N LYS A 178 -7.73 2.06 0.35
CA LYS A 178 -6.47 2.35 1.03
C LYS A 178 -6.27 1.41 2.22
N GLY A 179 -5.01 1.04 2.47
CA GLY A 179 -4.68 0.11 3.53
C GLY A 179 -5.12 -1.34 3.29
N GLU A 180 -5.79 -1.65 2.17
CA GLU A 180 -6.28 -2.99 1.86
C GLU A 180 -5.38 -3.75 0.88
N MET A 181 -5.30 -5.06 1.10
CA MET A 181 -4.67 -5.99 0.16
C MET A 181 -5.73 -6.85 -0.52
N THR A 182 -5.81 -6.75 -1.85
CA THR A 182 -6.69 -7.58 -2.68
C THR A 182 -5.89 -8.67 -3.38
N CYS A 183 -6.27 -9.93 -3.21
CA CYS A 183 -5.69 -11.05 -3.94
C CYS A 183 -6.59 -11.47 -5.10
N ILE A 184 -6.05 -11.49 -6.32
CA ILE A 184 -6.72 -12.02 -7.51
C ILE A 184 -6.09 -13.36 -7.87
N ALA A 185 -6.85 -14.43 -7.73
CA ALA A 185 -6.35 -15.79 -7.93
C ALA A 185 -7.01 -16.49 -9.12
N ALA A 186 -6.20 -17.16 -9.93
CA ALA A 186 -6.71 -17.88 -11.09
C ALA A 186 -5.79 -19.06 -11.48
N ARG A 187 -6.34 -20.00 -12.23
CA ARG A 187 -5.53 -20.99 -12.97
C ARG A 187 -4.81 -20.31 -14.14
N PRO A 188 -3.67 -20.86 -14.61
CA PRO A 188 -2.97 -20.36 -15.79
C PRO A 188 -3.92 -20.20 -16.99
N GLY A 189 -3.71 -19.13 -17.78
CA GLY A 189 -4.48 -18.88 -18.99
C GLY A 189 -5.88 -18.32 -18.79
N ARG A 190 -6.30 -17.99 -17.57
CA ARG A 190 -7.62 -17.41 -17.28
C ARG A 190 -7.64 -15.86 -17.27
N GLY A 191 -6.67 -15.22 -17.86
CA GLY A 191 -6.67 -13.75 -18.01
C GLY A 191 -6.22 -12.94 -16.80
N LYS A 192 -5.65 -13.57 -15.75
CA LYS A 192 -5.23 -12.88 -14.51
C LYS A 192 -4.39 -11.63 -14.76
N THR A 193 -3.29 -11.74 -15.54
CA THR A 193 -2.44 -10.59 -15.89
C THR A 193 -3.16 -9.57 -16.77
N ALA A 194 -4.06 -10.02 -17.67
CA ALA A 194 -4.85 -9.10 -18.51
C ALA A 194 -5.80 -8.25 -17.63
N LEU A 195 -6.47 -8.89 -16.66
CA LEU A 195 -7.30 -8.19 -15.68
C LEU A 195 -6.49 -7.16 -14.88
N ALA A 196 -5.33 -7.56 -14.37
CA ALA A 196 -4.45 -6.67 -13.61
C ALA A 196 -4.00 -5.46 -14.42
N LEU A 197 -3.66 -5.64 -15.71
CA LEU A 197 -3.30 -4.55 -16.60
C LEU A 197 -4.50 -3.64 -16.90
N GLN A 198 -5.70 -4.18 -17.03
CA GLN A 198 -6.90 -3.39 -17.24
C GLN A 198 -7.26 -2.56 -16.01
N ILE A 199 -7.18 -3.15 -14.81
CA ILE A 199 -7.33 -2.44 -13.53
C ILE A 199 -6.30 -1.31 -13.43
N ALA A 200 -5.02 -1.60 -13.71
CA ALA A 200 -3.96 -0.60 -13.69
C ALA A 200 -4.26 0.59 -14.62
N GLN A 201 -4.71 0.31 -15.83
CA GLN A 201 -5.09 1.35 -16.80
C GLN A 201 -6.31 2.14 -16.34
N GLY A 202 -7.34 1.47 -15.82
CA GLY A 202 -8.53 2.14 -15.30
C GLY A 202 -8.24 3.11 -14.16
N MET A 203 -7.34 2.75 -13.26
CA MET A 203 -6.85 3.62 -12.19
C MET A 203 -5.97 4.76 -12.73
N ALA A 204 -5.05 4.45 -13.65
CA ALA A 204 -4.15 5.45 -14.22
C ALA A 204 -4.90 6.49 -15.08
N TRP A 205 -5.99 6.12 -15.78
CA TRP A 205 -6.88 7.06 -16.47
C TRP A 205 -7.55 8.06 -15.53
N ARG A 206 -7.62 7.75 -14.23
CA ARG A 206 -8.12 8.64 -13.17
C ARG A 206 -7.01 9.45 -12.50
N GLY A 207 -5.79 9.40 -13.02
CA GLY A 207 -4.65 10.18 -12.54
C GLY A 207 -3.84 9.49 -11.43
N LEU A 208 -4.16 8.25 -11.06
CA LEU A 208 -3.42 7.52 -10.02
C LEU A 208 -2.12 6.96 -10.60
N THR A 209 -1.02 7.11 -9.87
CA THR A 209 0.27 6.50 -10.20
C THR A 209 0.26 5.02 -9.83
N VAL A 210 0.32 4.15 -10.84
CA VAL A 210 0.25 2.70 -10.65
C VAL A 210 1.60 2.06 -10.88
N LEU A 211 2.12 1.36 -9.87
CA LEU A 211 3.31 0.51 -9.98
C LEU A 211 2.90 -0.92 -10.26
N ILE A 212 3.36 -1.48 -11.38
CA ILE A 212 3.19 -2.88 -11.75
C ILE A 212 4.53 -3.59 -11.57
N VAL A 213 4.60 -4.49 -10.60
CA VAL A 213 5.76 -5.36 -10.40
C VAL A 213 5.46 -6.71 -11.05
N SER A 214 6.19 -7.06 -12.12
CA SER A 214 5.99 -8.32 -12.82
C SER A 214 7.26 -9.17 -12.83
N ARG A 215 7.14 -10.39 -12.32
CA ARG A 215 8.23 -11.39 -12.36
C ARG A 215 7.97 -12.49 -13.39
N GLU A 216 6.77 -12.53 -13.99
CA GLU A 216 6.40 -13.51 -14.99
C GLU A 216 6.69 -13.04 -16.43
N MET A 217 6.57 -11.74 -16.68
CA MET A 217 6.63 -11.17 -18.02
C MET A 217 7.59 -9.98 -18.11
N SER A 218 8.20 -9.82 -19.30
CA SER A 218 9.04 -8.64 -19.58
C SER A 218 8.21 -7.37 -19.81
N LYS A 219 8.84 -6.19 -19.62
CA LYS A 219 8.22 -4.87 -19.88
C LYS A 219 7.59 -4.79 -21.26
N VAL A 220 8.29 -5.31 -22.29
CA VAL A 220 7.81 -5.30 -23.68
C VAL A 220 6.58 -6.19 -23.87
N GLN A 221 6.54 -7.35 -23.21
CA GLN A 221 5.36 -8.24 -23.29
C GLN A 221 4.13 -7.62 -22.66
N LEU A 222 4.29 -6.95 -21.51
CA LEU A 222 3.20 -6.21 -20.87
C LEU A 222 2.73 -5.04 -21.72
N GLY A 223 3.66 -4.27 -22.31
CA GLY A 223 3.34 -3.20 -23.26
C GLY A 223 2.58 -3.70 -24.49
N LYS A 224 2.98 -4.84 -25.08
CA LYS A 224 2.24 -5.47 -26.19
C LYS A 224 0.81 -5.84 -25.78
N ARG A 225 0.58 -6.35 -24.56
CA ARG A 225 -0.76 -6.67 -24.07
C ARG A 225 -1.62 -5.42 -23.89
N MET A 226 -1.05 -4.34 -23.35
CA MET A 226 -1.76 -3.06 -23.23
C MET A 226 -2.13 -2.49 -24.62
N LEU A 227 -1.22 -2.58 -25.58
CA LEU A 227 -1.50 -2.16 -26.97
C LEU A 227 -2.57 -3.03 -27.63
N ALA A 228 -2.52 -4.36 -27.45
CA ALA A 228 -3.52 -5.28 -27.98
C ALA A 228 -4.93 -4.91 -27.49
N SER A 229 -5.06 -4.70 -26.20
CA SER A 229 -6.33 -4.32 -25.56
C SER A 229 -6.86 -2.98 -26.06
N ASN A 230 -6.04 -1.93 -26.01
CA ASN A 230 -6.50 -0.58 -26.33
C ASN A 230 -6.68 -0.31 -27.83
N ALA A 231 -5.83 -0.89 -28.69
CA ALA A 231 -5.96 -0.76 -30.13
C ALA A 231 -6.94 -1.78 -30.76
N ARG A 232 -7.47 -2.72 -29.95
CA ARG A 232 -8.30 -3.85 -30.39
C ARG A 232 -7.65 -4.61 -31.54
N ILE A 233 -6.38 -4.98 -31.34
CA ILE A 233 -5.58 -5.77 -32.27
C ILE A 233 -5.36 -7.15 -31.65
N ASP A 234 -5.48 -8.19 -32.50
CA ASP A 234 -5.21 -9.55 -32.05
C ASP A 234 -3.81 -9.67 -31.45
N GLY A 235 -3.75 -10.10 -30.18
CA GLY A 235 -2.49 -10.26 -29.46
C GLY A 235 -1.51 -11.23 -30.13
N PHE A 236 -2.01 -12.20 -30.90
CA PHE A 236 -1.18 -13.09 -31.72
C PHE A 236 -0.50 -12.33 -32.86
N LYS A 237 -1.24 -11.46 -33.59
CA LYS A 237 -0.67 -10.61 -34.65
C LYS A 237 0.40 -9.66 -34.12
N LEU A 238 0.20 -9.07 -32.94
CA LEU A 238 1.23 -8.26 -32.28
C LEU A 238 2.47 -9.07 -31.88
N ARG A 239 2.28 -10.32 -31.49
CA ARG A 239 3.38 -11.20 -31.13
C ARG A 239 4.18 -11.65 -32.37
N SER A 240 3.51 -12.03 -33.44
CA SER A 240 4.12 -12.48 -34.72
C SER A 240 4.61 -11.35 -35.59
N ASN A 241 4.34 -10.07 -35.21
CA ASN A 241 4.61 -8.88 -36.02
C ASN A 241 3.90 -8.88 -37.36
N ASP A 242 2.75 -9.55 -37.45
CA ASP A 242 1.90 -9.62 -38.67
C ASP A 242 0.86 -8.49 -38.64
N LEU A 243 1.32 -7.27 -38.93
CA LEU A 243 0.54 -6.05 -38.81
C LEU A 243 0.40 -5.35 -40.16
N ASP A 244 -0.83 -5.09 -40.56
CA ASP A 244 -1.15 -4.26 -41.73
C ASP A 244 -1.04 -2.76 -41.42
N THR A 245 -1.15 -1.92 -42.42
CA THR A 245 -1.08 -0.44 -42.27
C THR A 245 -2.18 0.11 -41.37
N GLY A 246 -3.37 -0.50 -41.41
CA GLY A 246 -4.50 -0.12 -40.53
C GLY A 246 -4.20 -0.42 -39.07
N SER A 247 -3.60 -1.57 -38.78
CA SER A 247 -3.14 -1.95 -37.43
C SER A 247 -2.08 -0.99 -36.90
N TRP A 248 -1.10 -0.62 -37.71
CA TRP A 248 -0.09 0.36 -37.35
C TRP A 248 -0.68 1.74 -37.02
N SER A 249 -1.68 2.19 -37.79
CA SER A 249 -2.38 3.45 -37.51
C SER A 249 -3.11 3.41 -36.17
N LYS A 250 -3.80 2.31 -35.86
CA LYS A 250 -4.48 2.12 -34.55
C LYS A 250 -3.48 2.11 -33.40
N ILE A 251 -2.34 1.42 -33.55
CA ILE A 251 -1.27 1.37 -32.56
C ILE A 251 -0.75 2.77 -32.24
N LYS A 252 -0.38 3.55 -33.27
CA LYS A 252 0.13 4.91 -33.09
C LYS A 252 -0.84 5.78 -32.32
N LYS A 253 -2.13 5.76 -32.70
CA LYS A 253 -3.17 6.52 -31.99
C LYS A 253 -3.29 6.16 -30.52
N GLN A 254 -3.15 4.87 -30.18
CA GLN A 254 -3.22 4.45 -28.77
C GLN A 254 -1.91 4.68 -28.02
N MET A 255 -0.75 4.62 -28.68
CA MET A 255 0.53 4.95 -28.05
C MET A 255 0.52 6.37 -27.48
N ASP A 256 0.05 7.37 -28.26
CA ASP A 256 -0.03 8.77 -27.80
C ASP A 256 -0.85 8.92 -26.53
N ARG A 257 -1.89 8.09 -26.36
CA ARG A 257 -2.74 8.08 -25.17
C ARG A 257 -2.09 7.33 -24.00
N LEU A 258 -1.54 6.14 -24.27
CA LEU A 258 -0.98 5.27 -23.24
C LEU A 258 0.34 5.78 -22.68
N CYS A 259 1.17 6.46 -23.47
CA CYS A 259 2.44 7.02 -23.03
C CYS A 259 2.29 8.09 -21.94
N ASN A 260 1.12 8.71 -21.84
CA ASN A 260 0.84 9.73 -20.82
C ASN A 260 0.22 9.16 -19.53
N LEU A 261 -0.02 7.85 -19.46
CA LEU A 261 -0.53 7.23 -18.25
C LEU A 261 0.57 7.13 -17.18
N PRO A 262 0.29 7.48 -15.94
CA PRO A 262 1.21 7.35 -14.82
C PRO A 262 1.35 5.87 -14.38
N ILE A 263 1.83 5.02 -15.28
CA ILE A 263 2.08 3.59 -15.04
C ILE A 263 3.57 3.32 -15.08
N VAL A 264 4.10 2.76 -14.01
CA VAL A 264 5.49 2.31 -13.92
C VAL A 264 5.52 0.78 -13.93
N ILE A 265 6.26 0.18 -14.87
CA ILE A 265 6.45 -1.26 -14.95
C ILE A 265 7.83 -1.61 -14.42
N ASP A 266 7.86 -2.37 -13.34
CA ASP A 266 9.06 -2.89 -12.71
C ASP A 266 9.18 -4.41 -12.91
N THR A 267 10.26 -4.84 -13.53
CA THR A 267 10.60 -6.26 -13.70
C THR A 267 11.90 -6.62 -12.99
N GLU A 268 12.45 -5.69 -12.21
CA GLU A 268 13.76 -5.80 -11.55
C GLU A 268 13.62 -6.17 -10.09
N SER A 269 12.66 -5.60 -9.37
CA SER A 269 12.40 -5.93 -7.97
C SER A 269 12.11 -7.42 -7.78
N THR A 270 12.89 -8.05 -6.94
CA THR A 270 12.82 -9.50 -6.67
C THR A 270 12.32 -9.82 -5.27
N THR A 271 12.39 -8.86 -4.35
CA THR A 271 12.03 -8.98 -2.93
C THR A 271 11.00 -7.92 -2.53
N VAL A 272 10.24 -8.16 -1.48
CA VAL A 272 9.24 -7.20 -0.99
C VAL A 272 9.87 -5.88 -0.51
N PRO A 273 11.04 -5.85 0.17
CA PRO A 273 11.74 -4.60 0.46
C PRO A 273 12.13 -3.78 -0.78
N GLU A 274 12.49 -4.44 -1.90
CA GLU A 274 12.76 -3.73 -3.16
C GLU A 274 11.48 -3.14 -3.75
N VAL A 275 10.35 -3.85 -3.68
CA VAL A 275 9.03 -3.33 -4.05
C VAL A 275 8.67 -2.11 -3.21
N ARG A 276 8.86 -2.18 -1.88
CA ARG A 276 8.66 -1.05 -0.95
C ARG A 276 9.49 0.17 -1.33
N ALA A 277 10.77 -0.02 -1.63
CA ALA A 277 11.66 1.06 -2.06
C ALA A 277 11.22 1.66 -3.41
N ARG A 278 10.70 0.83 -4.32
CA ARG A 278 10.18 1.28 -5.61
C ARG A 278 8.91 2.10 -5.46
N ILE A 279 7.96 1.67 -4.63
CA ILE A 279 6.74 2.41 -4.29
C ILE A 279 7.08 3.82 -3.81
N ARG A 280 8.02 3.92 -2.86
CA ARG A 280 8.46 5.22 -2.30
C ARG A 280 9.11 6.12 -3.36
N ARG A 281 9.96 5.56 -4.22
CA ARG A 281 10.66 6.29 -5.28
C ARG A 281 9.70 6.86 -6.32
N GLU A 282 8.74 6.04 -6.75
CA GLU A 282 7.79 6.42 -7.80
C GLU A 282 6.57 7.17 -7.24
N LYS A 283 6.44 7.29 -5.91
CA LYS A 283 5.28 7.84 -5.22
C LYS A 283 3.98 7.20 -5.72
N ALA A 284 3.99 5.86 -5.79
CA ALA A 284 2.86 5.12 -6.32
C ALA A 284 1.65 5.20 -5.40
N ASP A 285 0.47 5.44 -5.98
CA ASP A 285 -0.81 5.41 -5.28
C ASP A 285 -1.37 4.00 -5.18
N VAL A 286 -0.95 3.10 -6.08
CA VAL A 286 -1.37 1.69 -6.13
C VAL A 286 -0.20 0.81 -6.54
N ALA A 287 -0.07 -0.35 -5.90
CA ALA A 287 0.88 -1.39 -6.33
C ALA A 287 0.15 -2.67 -6.77
N ILE A 288 0.54 -3.20 -7.93
CA ILE A 288 0.07 -4.48 -8.46
C ILE A 288 1.27 -5.41 -8.60
N VAL A 289 1.21 -6.59 -7.94
CA VAL A 289 2.32 -7.57 -7.90
C VAL A 289 1.91 -8.84 -8.65
N ASP A 290 2.53 -9.09 -9.81
CA ASP A 290 2.29 -10.27 -10.68
C ASP A 290 3.53 -11.17 -10.71
N TYR A 291 3.53 -12.27 -10.00
CA TYR A 291 2.69 -12.74 -8.93
C TYR A 291 3.56 -13.07 -7.70
N LEU A 292 2.93 -13.07 -6.54
CA LEU A 292 3.57 -13.16 -5.23
C LEU A 292 4.57 -14.32 -5.11
N GLN A 293 4.21 -15.51 -5.61
CA GLN A 293 5.05 -16.69 -5.53
C GLN A 293 6.35 -16.62 -6.37
N LEU A 294 6.54 -15.63 -7.23
CA LEU A 294 7.79 -15.40 -7.97
C LEU A 294 8.75 -14.44 -7.26
N LEU A 295 8.29 -13.76 -6.22
CA LEU A 295 9.18 -13.00 -5.37
C LEU A 295 10.09 -13.94 -4.57
N ARG A 296 11.26 -13.43 -4.22
CA ARG A 296 12.22 -14.12 -3.39
C ARG A 296 12.03 -13.68 -1.93
N PRO A 297 12.06 -14.61 -1.00
CA PRO A 297 12.03 -14.26 0.41
C PRO A 297 13.29 -13.47 0.79
N THR A 298 13.17 -12.55 1.73
CA THR A 298 14.30 -11.81 2.28
C THR A 298 15.19 -12.72 3.13
N LYS A 299 14.57 -13.67 3.82
CA LYS A 299 15.23 -14.73 4.59
C LYS A 299 14.76 -16.07 4.09
N LYS A 300 15.68 -17.05 4.07
CA LYS A 300 15.33 -18.42 3.71
C LYS A 300 14.62 -19.08 4.89
N GLU A 301 13.37 -19.48 4.67
CA GLU A 301 12.56 -20.16 5.67
C GLU A 301 12.61 -21.68 5.55
N GLN A 302 12.11 -22.39 6.56
CA GLN A 302 12.11 -23.85 6.62
C GLN A 302 11.22 -24.50 5.57
N SER A 303 10.19 -23.78 5.08
CA SER A 303 9.30 -24.26 4.04
C SER A 303 8.85 -23.11 3.11
N ARG A 304 8.50 -23.49 1.88
CA ARG A 304 7.97 -22.53 0.89
C ARG A 304 6.70 -21.83 1.36
N GLU A 305 5.86 -22.52 2.11
CA GLU A 305 4.64 -21.94 2.70
C GLU A 305 4.95 -20.80 3.68
N ARG A 306 6.01 -20.95 4.51
CA ARG A 306 6.43 -19.89 5.43
C ARG A 306 7.02 -18.68 4.70
N GLU A 307 7.81 -18.92 3.65
CA GLU A 307 8.34 -17.86 2.80
C GLU A 307 7.22 -17.03 2.20
N ILE A 308 6.17 -17.67 1.66
CA ILE A 308 5.02 -17.02 1.08
C ILE A 308 4.22 -16.28 2.15
N ALA A 309 4.07 -16.87 3.34
CA ALA A 309 3.39 -16.25 4.47
C ALA A 309 4.10 -14.97 4.94
N GLU A 310 5.44 -14.96 4.97
CA GLU A 310 6.20 -13.75 5.31
C GLU A 310 6.01 -12.67 4.25
N MET A 311 6.17 -12.99 2.97
CA MET A 311 5.99 -12.05 1.87
C MET A 311 4.56 -11.49 1.81
N SER A 312 3.54 -12.30 2.10
CA SER A 312 2.14 -11.87 2.17
C SER A 312 1.94 -10.81 3.26
N ARG A 313 2.45 -11.09 4.47
CA ARG A 313 2.40 -10.14 5.60
C ARG A 313 3.16 -8.84 5.31
N GLU A 314 4.33 -8.95 4.69
CA GLU A 314 5.11 -7.77 4.28
C GLU A 314 4.35 -6.91 3.26
N LEU A 315 3.65 -7.51 2.28
CA LEU A 315 2.82 -6.80 1.30
C LEU A 315 1.59 -6.15 1.95
N LYS A 316 0.96 -6.83 2.92
CA LYS A 316 -0.12 -6.23 3.72
C LYS A 316 0.39 -5.05 4.57
N SER A 317 1.61 -5.17 5.16
CA SER A 317 2.25 -4.05 5.85
C SER A 317 2.49 -2.86 4.93
N ILE A 318 2.90 -3.09 3.67
CA ILE A 318 3.03 -2.02 2.67
C ILE A 318 1.71 -1.29 2.47
N ALA A 319 0.59 -2.02 2.32
CA ALA A 319 -0.72 -1.40 2.16
C ALA A 319 -1.07 -0.46 3.32
N LEU A 320 -0.80 -0.91 4.56
CA LEU A 320 -1.06 -0.13 5.77
C LEU A 320 -0.09 1.05 5.94
N ASP A 321 1.23 0.83 5.74
CA ASP A 321 2.27 1.83 6.00
C ASP A 321 2.23 2.99 4.99
N PHE A 322 1.81 2.73 3.76
CA PHE A 322 1.69 3.74 2.70
C PHE A 322 0.26 4.23 2.49
N ASP A 323 -0.71 3.71 3.25
CA ASP A 323 -2.13 4.04 3.11
C ASP A 323 -2.60 3.94 1.66
N MET A 324 -2.31 2.79 1.01
CA MET A 324 -2.58 2.56 -0.40
C MET A 324 -3.12 1.15 -0.66
N PRO A 325 -3.91 0.90 -1.73
CA PRO A 325 -4.27 -0.45 -2.11
C PRO A 325 -3.08 -1.21 -2.71
N VAL A 326 -2.95 -2.47 -2.29
CA VAL A 326 -2.01 -3.43 -2.86
C VAL A 326 -2.79 -4.57 -3.50
N VAL A 327 -2.61 -4.79 -4.80
CA VAL A 327 -3.22 -5.88 -5.53
C VAL A 327 -2.18 -6.96 -5.78
N THR A 328 -2.40 -8.16 -5.26
CA THR A 328 -1.52 -9.31 -5.47
C THR A 328 -2.18 -10.32 -6.39
N LEU A 329 -1.42 -10.86 -7.31
CA LEU A 329 -1.88 -11.96 -8.14
C LEU A 329 -1.37 -13.29 -7.55
N SER A 330 -2.21 -14.31 -7.57
CA SER A 330 -1.87 -15.64 -7.07
C SER A 330 -2.26 -16.73 -8.07
N GLN A 331 -1.49 -17.80 -8.10
CA GLN A 331 -1.81 -18.97 -8.91
C GLN A 331 -2.50 -20.02 -8.05
N LEU A 332 -3.63 -20.57 -8.55
CA LEU A 332 -4.35 -21.65 -7.88
C LEU A 332 -3.65 -23.02 -8.06
N THR A 333 -3.87 -23.92 -7.11
CA THR A 333 -3.41 -25.32 -7.18
C THR A 333 -4.03 -26.04 -8.39
N ARG A 334 -3.40 -27.16 -8.79
CA ARG A 334 -3.93 -27.99 -9.89
C ARG A 334 -5.29 -28.61 -9.55
N ASN A 335 -5.59 -28.78 -8.28
CA ASN A 335 -6.85 -29.36 -7.83
C ASN A 335 -8.09 -28.50 -8.15
N ALA A 336 -7.88 -27.19 -8.41
CA ALA A 336 -8.93 -26.27 -8.87
C ALA A 336 -9.22 -26.38 -10.38
N GLU A 337 -8.55 -27.26 -11.12
CA GLU A 337 -8.81 -27.42 -12.56
C GLU A 337 -10.21 -27.98 -12.80
N GLY A 338 -11.01 -27.29 -13.62
CA GLY A 338 -12.39 -27.70 -13.97
C GLY A 338 -13.40 -27.61 -12.85
N LYS A 339 -13.06 -27.00 -11.71
CA LYS A 339 -13.96 -26.83 -10.57
C LYS A 339 -13.98 -25.37 -10.14
N ARG A 340 -15.07 -24.93 -9.50
CA ARG A 340 -15.10 -23.64 -8.81
C ARG A 340 -14.02 -23.61 -7.74
N PRO A 341 -13.12 -22.64 -7.80
CA PRO A 341 -12.08 -22.51 -6.79
C PRO A 341 -12.64 -22.11 -5.44
N THR A 342 -11.97 -22.57 -4.40
CA THR A 342 -12.24 -22.27 -3.00
C THR A 342 -10.99 -21.69 -2.34
N MET A 343 -11.09 -21.24 -1.09
CA MET A 343 -9.93 -20.77 -0.32
C MET A 343 -8.84 -21.84 -0.19
N ALA A 344 -9.22 -23.11 -0.08
CA ALA A 344 -8.29 -24.23 0.00
C ALA A 344 -7.43 -24.43 -1.27
N ASP A 345 -7.85 -23.83 -2.40
CA ASP A 345 -7.15 -23.90 -3.67
C ASP A 345 -6.10 -22.81 -3.84
N LEU A 346 -6.00 -21.85 -2.91
CA LEU A 346 -4.89 -20.91 -2.85
C LEU A 346 -3.62 -21.70 -2.50
N ARG A 347 -2.71 -21.81 -3.49
CA ARG A 347 -1.48 -22.60 -3.39
C ARG A 347 -0.56 -22.05 -2.31
N GLU A 348 -0.11 -22.94 -1.41
CA GLU A 348 0.96 -22.69 -0.45
C GLU A 348 0.68 -21.59 0.58
N SER A 349 -0.61 -21.22 0.84
CA SER A 349 -0.79 -20.10 1.75
C SER A 349 -2.19 -19.93 2.38
N GLY A 350 -2.41 -20.56 3.51
CA GLY A 350 -3.39 -20.06 4.47
C GLY A 350 -3.13 -18.60 4.89
N ALA A 351 -1.88 -18.13 4.72
CA ALA A 351 -1.49 -16.76 5.02
C ALA A 351 -2.07 -15.73 4.04
N ILE A 352 -2.07 -15.99 2.72
CA ILE A 352 -2.71 -15.09 1.74
C ILE A 352 -4.19 -14.93 2.08
N GLU A 353 -4.85 -16.01 2.51
CA GLU A 353 -6.24 -15.95 2.97
C GLU A 353 -6.39 -15.05 4.21
N GLN A 354 -5.49 -15.15 5.18
CA GLN A 354 -5.56 -14.37 6.41
C GLN A 354 -5.26 -12.89 6.18
N ASP A 355 -4.21 -12.59 5.41
CA ASP A 355 -3.68 -11.24 5.23
C ASP A 355 -4.51 -10.40 4.25
N SER A 356 -5.13 -11.04 3.22
CA SER A 356 -5.94 -10.33 2.23
C SER A 356 -7.26 -9.85 2.83
N ASP A 357 -7.66 -8.63 2.49
CA ASP A 357 -8.96 -8.06 2.84
C ASP A 357 -10.04 -8.49 1.85
N CYS A 358 -9.66 -8.61 0.57
CA CYS A 358 -10.51 -9.11 -0.50
C CYS A 358 -9.79 -10.21 -1.28
N ILE A 359 -10.53 -11.28 -1.65
CA ILE A 359 -10.02 -12.37 -2.49
C ILE A 359 -11.01 -12.61 -3.62
N LEU A 360 -10.50 -12.47 -4.85
CA LEU A 360 -11.23 -12.68 -6.09
C LEU A 360 -10.69 -13.90 -6.81
N PHE A 361 -11.57 -14.84 -7.14
CA PHE A 361 -11.21 -15.97 -8.00
C PHE A 361 -11.76 -15.76 -9.39
N LEU A 362 -10.94 -16.05 -10.41
CA LEU A 362 -11.37 -16.13 -11.80
C LEU A 362 -11.55 -17.59 -12.18
N HIS A 363 -12.76 -17.95 -12.56
CA HIS A 363 -13.15 -19.29 -12.96
C HIS A 363 -13.79 -19.28 -14.35
N LYS A 364 -13.45 -20.27 -15.18
CA LYS A 364 -14.18 -20.53 -16.43
C LYS A 364 -15.25 -21.56 -16.14
N PRO A 365 -16.54 -21.17 -16.12
CA PRO A 365 -17.61 -22.08 -15.74
C PRO A 365 -17.77 -23.17 -16.79
N SER A 366 -18.14 -24.37 -16.34
CA SER A 366 -18.54 -25.49 -17.18
C SER A 366 -19.90 -25.23 -17.85
N ASN A 367 -20.23 -26.01 -18.88
CA ASN A 367 -21.53 -25.89 -19.52
C ASN A 367 -22.70 -26.15 -18.55
N ASP A 368 -22.53 -27.06 -17.57
CA ASP A 368 -23.53 -27.35 -16.56
C ASP A 368 -23.73 -26.16 -15.60
N GLU A 369 -22.64 -25.48 -15.23
CA GLU A 369 -22.69 -24.28 -14.39
C GLU A 369 -23.36 -23.12 -15.12
N ILE A 370 -23.09 -22.95 -16.42
CA ILE A 370 -23.77 -21.97 -17.28
C ILE A 370 -25.27 -22.31 -17.39
N GLY A 371 -25.63 -23.59 -17.62
CA GLY A 371 -27.02 -24.03 -17.68
C GLY A 371 -27.79 -23.68 -16.42
N LYS A 372 -27.24 -24.00 -15.25
CA LYS A 372 -27.81 -23.63 -13.95
C LYS A 372 -27.93 -22.11 -13.76
N ALA A 373 -26.95 -21.34 -14.23
CA ALA A 373 -27.02 -19.89 -14.13
C ALA A 373 -28.14 -19.30 -15.00
N ILE A 374 -28.38 -19.88 -16.17
CA ILE A 374 -29.53 -19.50 -17.03
C ILE A 374 -30.83 -19.85 -16.35
N GLU A 375 -30.98 -21.09 -15.85
CA GLU A 375 -32.19 -21.55 -15.12
C GLU A 375 -32.54 -20.63 -13.95
N HIS A 376 -31.52 -20.15 -13.23
CA HIS A 376 -31.67 -19.22 -12.11
C HIS A 376 -31.76 -17.74 -12.53
N ARG A 377 -31.91 -17.43 -13.82
CA ARG A 377 -32.00 -16.06 -14.39
C ARG A 377 -30.83 -15.15 -14.02
N LYS A 378 -29.65 -15.73 -13.79
CA LYS A 378 -28.39 -14.98 -13.55
C LYS A 378 -27.67 -14.64 -14.85
N LEU A 379 -27.97 -15.36 -15.93
CA LEU A 379 -27.44 -15.19 -17.28
C LEU A 379 -28.57 -15.32 -18.29
N ASP A 380 -28.52 -14.49 -19.31
CA ASP A 380 -29.40 -14.59 -20.49
C ASP A 380 -28.84 -15.60 -21.48
N LYS A 381 -29.73 -16.42 -22.08
CA LYS A 381 -29.34 -17.44 -23.05
C LYS A 381 -28.85 -16.85 -24.36
N ASP A 382 -29.52 -15.81 -24.85
CA ASP A 382 -29.18 -15.16 -26.13
C ASP A 382 -27.81 -14.48 -26.01
N PHE A 383 -27.52 -13.89 -24.85
CA PHE A 383 -26.20 -13.35 -24.51
C PHE A 383 -25.12 -14.45 -24.51
N ILE A 384 -25.37 -15.61 -23.94
CA ILE A 384 -24.41 -16.74 -23.95
C ILE A 384 -24.15 -17.22 -25.37
N ASP A 385 -25.18 -17.26 -26.22
CA ASP A 385 -25.03 -17.63 -27.62
C ASP A 385 -24.24 -16.58 -28.41
N GLU A 386 -24.36 -15.31 -28.05
CA GLU A 386 -23.51 -14.22 -28.60
C GLU A 386 -22.05 -14.37 -28.17
N VAL A 387 -21.78 -14.61 -26.91
CA VAL A 387 -20.41 -14.85 -26.37
C VAL A 387 -19.74 -16.00 -27.13
N LYS A 388 -20.46 -17.10 -27.35
CA LYS A 388 -19.96 -18.26 -28.11
C LYS A 388 -19.70 -17.92 -29.58
N ARG A 389 -20.63 -17.22 -30.27
CA ARG A 389 -20.49 -16.80 -31.67
C ARG A 389 -19.27 -15.91 -31.91
N ASN A 390 -18.97 -15.05 -30.95
CA ASN A 390 -17.81 -14.14 -31.03
C ASN A 390 -16.49 -14.82 -30.62
N GLY A 391 -16.52 -16.07 -30.14
CA GLY A 391 -15.35 -16.80 -29.65
C GLY A 391 -14.74 -16.17 -28.37
N TRP A 392 -15.59 -15.54 -27.57
CA TRP A 392 -15.21 -14.97 -26.27
C TRP A 392 -15.32 -16.01 -25.17
N ASP A 393 -14.64 -15.79 -24.05
CA ASP A 393 -14.78 -16.61 -22.86
C ASP A 393 -15.68 -15.92 -21.84
N LEU A 394 -16.71 -16.61 -21.35
CA LEU A 394 -17.40 -16.21 -20.14
C LEU A 394 -16.56 -16.61 -18.94
N LEU A 395 -16.27 -15.67 -18.05
CA LEU A 395 -15.60 -15.92 -16.81
C LEU A 395 -16.48 -15.55 -15.60
N GLU A 396 -16.48 -16.42 -14.63
CA GLU A 396 -17.12 -16.23 -13.34
C GLU A 396 -16.10 -15.62 -12.38
N PHE A 397 -16.45 -14.50 -11.78
CA PHE A 397 -15.71 -13.84 -10.75
C PHE A 397 -16.34 -14.17 -9.40
N ILE A 398 -15.59 -14.81 -8.54
CA ILE A 398 -16.06 -15.23 -7.22
C ILE A 398 -15.36 -14.36 -6.17
N VAL A 399 -16.14 -13.55 -5.47
CA VAL A 399 -15.67 -12.84 -4.27
C VAL A 399 -15.68 -13.84 -3.12
N GLY A 400 -14.54 -14.51 -2.93
CA GLY A 400 -14.43 -15.57 -1.92
C GLY A 400 -14.26 -15.02 -0.51
N LYS A 401 -13.66 -13.82 -0.39
CA LYS A 401 -13.49 -13.08 0.87
C LYS A 401 -13.64 -11.60 0.61
N GLN A 402 -14.32 -10.91 1.52
CA GLN A 402 -14.35 -9.45 1.58
C GLN A 402 -14.61 -9.05 3.04
N ARG A 403 -13.64 -8.36 3.67
CA ARG A 403 -13.77 -7.98 5.09
C ARG A 403 -14.86 -6.95 5.32
N ASN A 404 -14.99 -6.01 4.38
CA ASN A 404 -15.88 -4.87 4.51
C ASN A 404 -17.10 -4.96 3.56
N GLY A 405 -17.43 -6.16 3.04
CA GLY A 405 -18.51 -6.33 2.08
C GLY A 405 -19.03 -7.77 2.00
N ALA A 406 -19.95 -8.00 1.08
CA ALA A 406 -20.54 -9.30 0.87
C ALA A 406 -19.68 -10.16 -0.09
N THR A 407 -19.65 -11.47 0.18
CA THR A 407 -19.18 -12.46 -0.77
C THR A 407 -20.23 -12.71 -1.84
N GLY A 408 -19.83 -13.24 -2.98
CA GLY A 408 -20.77 -13.52 -4.06
C GLY A 408 -20.07 -13.86 -5.36
N LEU A 409 -20.82 -13.87 -6.44
CA LEU A 409 -20.29 -14.11 -7.77
C LEU A 409 -20.96 -13.19 -8.79
N PHE A 410 -20.21 -12.87 -9.83
CA PHE A 410 -20.68 -12.16 -11.01
C PHE A 410 -19.92 -12.65 -12.25
N TYR A 411 -20.35 -12.23 -13.42
CA TYR A 411 -19.75 -12.68 -14.66
C TYR A 411 -19.18 -11.52 -15.45
N LEU A 412 -18.07 -11.76 -16.15
CA LEU A 412 -17.50 -10.88 -17.14
C LEU A 412 -17.15 -11.67 -18.40
N VAL A 413 -17.15 -11.01 -19.53
CA VAL A 413 -16.69 -11.58 -20.78
C VAL A 413 -15.23 -11.25 -20.98
N TYR A 414 -14.44 -12.24 -21.34
CA TYR A 414 -13.04 -12.08 -21.71
C TYR A 414 -12.86 -12.23 -23.22
N GLU A 415 -12.51 -11.14 -23.87
CA GLU A 415 -12.17 -11.10 -25.28
C GLU A 415 -10.73 -11.59 -25.50
N ASN A 416 -10.56 -12.89 -25.66
CA ASN A 416 -9.23 -13.53 -25.74
C ASN A 416 -8.31 -12.92 -26.79
N LYS A 417 -8.83 -12.52 -27.95
CA LYS A 417 -8.05 -11.90 -29.03
C LYS A 417 -7.45 -10.56 -28.62
N PHE A 418 -8.21 -9.79 -27.85
CA PHE A 418 -7.84 -8.43 -27.46
C PHE A 418 -7.31 -8.34 -26.03
N LEU A 419 -7.30 -9.45 -25.29
CA LEU A 419 -6.86 -9.52 -23.89
C LEU A 419 -7.60 -8.51 -22.99
N ASN A 420 -8.90 -8.36 -23.21
CA ASN A 420 -9.73 -7.35 -22.58
C ASN A 420 -10.95 -7.96 -21.91
N PHE A 421 -11.33 -7.41 -20.75
CA PHE A 421 -12.57 -7.76 -20.06
C PHE A 421 -13.64 -6.72 -20.36
N ILE A 422 -14.83 -7.19 -20.64
CA ILE A 422 -16.03 -6.35 -20.81
C ILE A 422 -17.08 -6.77 -19.80
N GLY A 423 -17.82 -5.79 -19.26
CA GLY A 423 -18.98 -6.04 -18.44
C GLY A 423 -20.11 -6.70 -19.23
N ILE A 424 -20.95 -7.44 -18.54
CA ILE A 424 -22.23 -7.91 -19.11
C ILE A 424 -23.14 -6.68 -19.12
N LEU A 425 -23.55 -6.25 -20.31
CA LEU A 425 -24.58 -5.21 -20.43
C LEU A 425 -25.90 -5.83 -19.90
N GLU A 426 -26.43 -5.28 -18.81
CA GLU A 426 -27.78 -5.58 -18.33
C GLU A 426 -28.81 -5.04 -19.31
#